data_22e18ddaf9ce82fb556ec4036c8372be
#
_entry.id   22e18ddaf9ce82fb556ec4036c8372be
#
_cell.length_a   1.000
_cell.length_b   1.000
_cell.length_c   1.000
_cell.angle_alpha   90.00
_cell.angle_beta   90.00
_cell.angle_gamma   90.00
#
_symmetry.space_group_name_H-M   'P 1'
#
loop_
_entity.id
_entity.type
_entity.pdbx_description
1 polymer ?
#
loop_
_entity_poly.entity_id
_entity_poly.type
_entity_poly.pdbx_seq_one_letter_code
_entity_poly.pdbx_strand_id
1 'polypeptide(L)'
;MQRLLNQNNNYTNDFNLITNRIKEIKNNILLQCKRCNRNFEDIKLMLVTKGVNSKIIEKLDPVKYGFDFFGENYIQEAEDKLEHLLNNNICDRKYFHFIGHLQKNKVNKAIKFFSSIDSIDSVSLLDYLSKKSSNNIENNIMLEIKTTNEDSKYGFMPEELINEFEYLKTIPGTKINGLMTLGPLNGDEKSIRKSYKIIKDVSEKIKDKYKVKLPYISMGMSNDYNIALEEGSTLLRIGRAIFGR
;
A
#
# COMPACT_ATOMS: atom_id res chain seq x y z
N MET A 1 -29.30 -17.77 22.06
CA MET A 1 -28.50 -18.84 21.47
C MET A 1 -28.56 -18.85 19.92
N GLN A 2 -29.75 -18.89 19.29
CA GLN A 2 -29.92 -18.87 17.81
C GLN A 2 -29.36 -17.63 17.10
N ARG A 3 -29.43 -16.43 17.71
CA ARG A 3 -28.84 -15.19 17.13
C ARG A 3 -27.30 -15.23 17.08
N LEU A 4 -26.66 -15.84 18.09
CA LEU A 4 -25.19 -16.00 18.12
C LEU A 4 -24.72 -17.06 17.13
N LEU A 5 -25.50 -18.12 16.90
CA LEU A 5 -25.23 -19.17 15.92
C LEU A 5 -25.38 -18.62 14.49
N ASN A 6 -26.39 -17.77 14.22
CA ASN A 6 -26.55 -17.14 12.91
C ASN A 6 -25.46 -16.09 12.60
N GLN A 7 -25.00 -15.34 13.60
CA GLN A 7 -23.88 -14.42 13.42
C GLN A 7 -22.58 -15.19 13.12
N ASN A 8 -22.30 -16.28 13.85
CA ASN A 8 -21.10 -17.09 13.62
C ASN A 8 -21.11 -17.79 12.24
N ASN A 9 -22.26 -18.24 11.76
CA ASN A 9 -22.39 -18.84 10.43
C ASN A 9 -22.21 -17.81 9.31
N ASN A 10 -22.69 -16.58 9.47
CA ASN A 10 -22.44 -15.51 8.49
C ASN A 10 -20.96 -15.13 8.44
N TYR A 11 -20.28 -15.00 9.58
CA TYR A 11 -18.84 -14.70 9.62
C TYR A 11 -17.96 -15.82 9.03
N THR A 12 -18.33 -17.09 9.17
CA THR A 12 -17.60 -18.22 8.59
C THR A 12 -17.77 -18.29 7.07
N ASN A 13 -18.98 -18.03 6.57
CA ASN A 13 -19.26 -17.97 5.14
C ASN A 13 -18.53 -16.79 4.48
N ASP A 14 -18.51 -15.62 5.12
CA ASP A 14 -17.78 -14.44 4.65
C ASP A 14 -16.27 -14.71 4.64
N PHE A 15 -15.71 -15.37 5.64
CA PHE A 15 -14.28 -15.66 5.71
C PHE A 15 -13.83 -16.65 4.61
N ASN A 16 -14.59 -17.72 4.36
CA ASN A 16 -14.30 -18.66 3.29
C ASN A 16 -14.36 -17.98 1.91
N LEU A 17 -15.33 -17.10 1.70
CA LEU A 17 -15.45 -16.31 0.47
C LEU A 17 -14.21 -15.39 0.28
N ILE A 18 -13.76 -14.72 1.34
CA ILE A 18 -12.58 -13.86 1.32
C ILE A 18 -11.33 -14.68 0.95
N THR A 19 -11.11 -15.82 1.60
CA THR A 19 -9.94 -16.66 1.32
C THR A 19 -9.94 -17.25 -0.09
N ASN A 20 -11.11 -17.60 -0.63
CA ASN A 20 -11.25 -18.02 -2.02
C ASN A 20 -10.92 -16.88 -3.00
N ARG A 21 -11.40 -15.67 -2.74
CA ARG A 21 -11.09 -14.48 -3.55
C ARG A 21 -9.59 -14.15 -3.52
N ILE A 22 -8.92 -14.31 -2.37
CA ILE A 22 -7.46 -14.14 -2.30
C ILE A 22 -6.78 -15.13 -3.24
N LYS A 23 -7.17 -16.41 -3.23
CA LYS A 23 -6.63 -17.44 -4.14
C LYS A 23 -6.87 -17.09 -5.61
N GLU A 24 -8.08 -16.65 -5.95
CA GLU A 24 -8.44 -16.24 -7.32
C GLU A 24 -7.59 -15.06 -7.79
N ILE A 25 -7.44 -14.02 -6.96
CA ILE A 25 -6.60 -12.86 -7.28
C ILE A 25 -5.15 -13.28 -7.49
N LYS A 26 -4.59 -14.12 -6.63
CA LYS A 26 -3.22 -14.63 -6.78
C LYS A 26 -3.05 -15.41 -8.08
N ASN A 27 -4.00 -16.28 -8.43
CA ASN A 27 -3.97 -17.00 -9.68
C ASN A 27 -4.03 -16.06 -10.89
N ASN A 28 -4.86 -15.05 -10.85
CA ASN A 28 -4.97 -14.04 -11.90
C ASN A 28 -3.67 -13.22 -12.03
N ILE A 29 -3.03 -12.83 -10.92
CA ILE A 29 -1.73 -12.17 -10.92
C ILE A 29 -0.67 -13.08 -11.56
N LEU A 30 -0.62 -14.37 -11.17
CA LEU A 30 0.30 -15.34 -11.74
C LEU A 30 0.12 -15.50 -13.27
N LEU A 31 -1.12 -15.61 -13.72
CA LEU A 31 -1.44 -15.70 -15.16
C LEU A 31 -1.02 -14.42 -15.90
N GLN A 32 -1.28 -13.26 -15.32
CA GLN A 32 -0.90 -11.98 -15.93
C GLN A 32 0.62 -11.80 -15.96
N CYS A 33 1.33 -12.19 -14.90
CA CYS A 33 2.80 -12.20 -14.88
C CYS A 33 3.38 -13.05 -16.03
N LYS A 34 2.81 -14.23 -16.26
CA LYS A 34 3.21 -15.08 -17.40
C LYS A 34 2.99 -14.39 -18.75
N ARG A 35 1.86 -13.68 -18.93
CA ARG A 35 1.53 -12.97 -20.18
C ARG A 35 2.48 -11.79 -20.45
N CYS A 36 2.90 -11.06 -19.41
CA CYS A 36 3.80 -9.92 -19.54
C CYS A 36 5.27 -10.26 -19.25
N ASN A 37 5.63 -11.54 -19.20
CA ASN A 37 6.98 -12.05 -18.98
C ASN A 37 7.65 -11.49 -17.71
N ARG A 38 6.90 -11.52 -16.59
CA ARG A 38 7.39 -11.11 -15.27
C ARG A 38 7.45 -12.27 -14.30
N ASN A 39 8.38 -12.20 -13.34
CA ASN A 39 8.44 -13.17 -12.26
C ASN A 39 7.36 -12.83 -11.22
N PHE A 40 6.52 -13.79 -10.87
CA PHE A 40 5.46 -13.65 -9.87
C PHE A 40 6.02 -13.35 -8.46
N GLU A 41 7.20 -13.89 -8.13
CA GLU A 41 7.84 -13.69 -6.81
C GLU A 41 8.27 -12.22 -6.57
N ASP A 42 8.43 -11.44 -7.64
CA ASP A 42 8.74 -10.02 -7.55
C ASP A 42 7.51 -9.15 -7.23
N ILE A 43 6.31 -9.76 -7.21
CA ILE A 43 5.06 -9.04 -7.00
C ILE A 43 4.59 -9.25 -5.55
N LYS A 44 4.43 -8.14 -4.85
CA LYS A 44 3.85 -8.10 -3.51
C LYS A 44 2.36 -7.80 -3.58
N LEU A 45 1.59 -8.48 -2.74
CA LEU A 45 0.15 -8.29 -2.62
C LEU A 45 -0.19 -7.67 -1.27
N MET A 46 -0.80 -6.48 -1.31
CA MET A 46 -1.35 -5.82 -0.15
C MET A 46 -2.87 -5.97 -0.14
N LEU A 47 -3.43 -6.45 0.96
CA LEU A 47 -4.86 -6.47 1.20
C LEU A 47 -5.30 -5.14 1.82
N VAL A 48 -6.12 -4.36 1.11
CA VAL A 48 -6.62 -3.07 1.62
C VAL A 48 -7.82 -3.31 2.53
N THR A 49 -7.61 -3.15 3.84
CA THR A 49 -8.52 -3.56 4.91
C THR A 49 -9.33 -2.41 5.52
N LYS A 50 -9.35 -1.24 4.87
CA LYS A 50 -10.26 -0.15 5.27
C LYS A 50 -11.71 -0.65 5.32
N GLY A 51 -12.44 -0.35 6.40
CA GLY A 51 -13.80 -0.80 6.63
C GLY A 51 -13.94 -2.31 6.91
N VAL A 52 -12.87 -3.07 7.01
CA VAL A 52 -12.90 -4.50 7.34
C VAL A 52 -12.87 -4.68 8.85
N ASN A 53 -13.72 -5.57 9.38
CA ASN A 53 -13.80 -5.86 10.80
C ASN A 53 -12.50 -6.54 11.30
N SER A 54 -12.01 -6.17 12.49
CA SER A 54 -10.80 -6.73 13.11
C SER A 54 -10.86 -8.26 13.23
N LYS A 55 -12.02 -8.85 13.52
CA LYS A 55 -12.22 -10.30 13.61
C LYS A 55 -11.94 -11.06 12.30
N ILE A 56 -12.04 -10.39 11.17
CA ILE A 56 -11.66 -10.97 9.88
C ILE A 56 -10.13 -10.90 9.74
N ILE A 57 -9.52 -9.75 10.10
CA ILE A 57 -8.07 -9.56 10.03
C ILE A 57 -7.34 -10.54 10.96
N GLU A 58 -7.86 -10.77 12.18
CA GLU A 58 -7.34 -11.76 13.13
C GLU A 58 -7.15 -13.17 12.55
N LYS A 59 -8.02 -13.56 11.61
CA LYS A 59 -8.00 -14.88 10.96
C LYS A 59 -7.14 -14.91 9.70
N LEU A 60 -6.73 -13.73 9.19
CA LEU A 60 -5.95 -13.60 7.97
C LEU A 60 -4.45 -13.63 8.30
N ASP A 61 -3.85 -14.81 8.18
CA ASP A 61 -2.41 -14.99 8.30
C ASP A 61 -1.74 -14.74 6.94
N PRO A 62 -0.83 -13.74 6.84
CA PRO A 62 -0.13 -13.41 5.59
C PRO A 62 0.62 -14.59 4.98
N VAL A 63 1.32 -15.37 5.79
CA VAL A 63 2.10 -16.53 5.32
C VAL A 63 1.17 -17.63 4.82
N LYS A 64 0.15 -17.98 5.60
CA LYS A 64 -0.81 -19.04 5.27
C LYS A 64 -1.59 -18.75 3.98
N TYR A 65 -2.02 -17.50 3.79
CA TYR A 65 -2.85 -17.12 2.62
C TYR A 65 -2.00 -16.52 1.49
N GLY A 66 -0.71 -16.26 1.75
CA GLY A 66 0.26 -15.85 0.73
C GLY A 66 -0.03 -14.44 0.19
N PHE A 67 -0.14 -13.48 1.07
CA PHE A 67 -0.09 -12.05 0.78
C PHE A 67 0.99 -11.41 1.68
N ASP A 68 1.37 -10.17 1.41
CA ASP A 68 2.54 -9.58 2.05
C ASP A 68 2.17 -8.54 3.11
N PHE A 69 1.12 -7.73 2.87
CA PHE A 69 0.78 -6.60 3.72
C PHE A 69 -0.72 -6.39 3.87
N PHE A 70 -1.09 -5.69 4.93
CA PHE A 70 -2.39 -5.04 5.10
C PHE A 70 -2.23 -3.54 4.84
N GLY A 71 -3.18 -2.91 4.16
CA GLY A 71 -3.18 -1.47 3.88
C GLY A 71 -4.38 -0.77 4.51
N GLU A 72 -4.12 0.30 5.27
CA GLU A 72 -5.15 1.12 5.91
C GLU A 72 -5.13 2.56 5.38
N ASN A 73 -6.32 3.12 5.19
CA ASN A 73 -6.47 4.48 4.67
C ASN A 73 -6.76 5.54 5.73
N TYR A 74 -7.28 5.14 6.89
CA TYR A 74 -7.77 6.06 7.92
C TYR A 74 -7.17 5.72 9.27
N ILE A 75 -6.37 6.65 9.83
CA ILE A 75 -5.70 6.45 11.14
C ILE A 75 -6.70 6.16 12.25
N GLN A 76 -7.83 6.86 12.27
CA GLN A 76 -8.84 6.73 13.32
C GLN A 76 -9.44 5.32 13.34
N GLU A 77 -9.80 4.80 12.18
CA GLU A 77 -10.35 3.45 12.02
C GLU A 77 -9.29 2.38 12.32
N ALA A 78 -8.06 2.62 11.86
CA ALA A 78 -6.95 1.71 12.08
C ALA A 78 -6.54 1.62 13.55
N GLU A 79 -6.59 2.73 14.30
CA GLU A 79 -6.22 2.77 15.71
C GLU A 79 -6.97 1.72 16.53
N ASP A 80 -8.32 1.72 16.46
CA ASP A 80 -9.16 0.79 17.21
C ASP A 80 -8.88 -0.68 16.84
N LYS A 81 -8.65 -0.94 15.55
CA LYS A 81 -8.31 -2.29 15.05
C LYS A 81 -6.93 -2.74 15.50
N LEU A 82 -5.93 -1.89 15.27
CA LEU A 82 -4.52 -2.25 15.46
C LEU A 82 -4.12 -2.29 16.93
N GLU A 83 -4.70 -1.45 17.81
CA GLU A 83 -4.46 -1.57 19.25
C GLU A 83 -4.83 -2.96 19.77
N HIS A 84 -5.99 -3.49 19.36
CA HIS A 84 -6.40 -4.84 19.75
C HIS A 84 -5.46 -5.92 19.17
N LEU A 85 -5.15 -5.84 17.88
CA LEU A 85 -4.37 -6.87 17.19
C LEU A 85 -2.91 -6.91 17.66
N LEU A 86 -2.29 -5.76 17.88
CA LEU A 86 -0.89 -5.65 18.27
C LEU A 86 -0.69 -5.92 19.76
N ASN A 87 -1.53 -5.37 20.64
CA ASN A 87 -1.40 -5.54 22.09
C ASN A 87 -1.63 -7.00 22.52
N ASN A 88 -2.43 -7.75 21.77
CA ASN A 88 -2.67 -9.18 22.03
C ASN A 88 -1.74 -10.12 21.24
N ASN A 89 -0.74 -9.58 20.52
CA ASN A 89 0.19 -10.34 19.67
C ASN A 89 -0.52 -11.24 18.62
N ILE A 90 -1.69 -10.82 18.15
CA ILE A 90 -2.47 -11.54 17.14
C ILE A 90 -1.84 -11.38 15.77
N CYS A 91 -1.31 -10.18 15.49
CA CYS A 91 -0.64 -9.87 14.24
C CYS A 91 0.59 -8.99 14.50
N ASP A 92 1.61 -9.09 13.66
CA ASP A 92 2.83 -8.29 13.77
C ASP A 92 2.65 -6.95 13.03
N ARG A 93 3.10 -5.86 13.66
CA ARG A 93 3.13 -4.50 13.08
C ARG A 93 3.79 -4.47 11.70
N LYS A 94 4.77 -5.33 11.44
CA LYS A 94 5.51 -5.39 10.16
C LYS A 94 4.62 -5.58 8.92
N TYR A 95 3.41 -6.12 9.11
CA TYR A 95 2.47 -6.34 8.02
C TYR A 95 1.58 -5.14 7.70
N PHE A 96 1.54 -4.10 8.55
CA PHE A 96 0.61 -2.98 8.38
C PHE A 96 1.28 -1.77 7.74
N HIS A 97 0.73 -1.32 6.61
CA HIS A 97 1.11 -0.12 5.89
C HIS A 97 0.00 0.92 5.94
N PHE A 98 0.36 2.18 6.08
CA PHE A 98 -0.55 3.30 5.92
C PHE A 98 -0.48 3.81 4.49
N ILE A 99 -1.62 3.80 3.79
CA ILE A 99 -1.73 4.14 2.36
C ILE A 99 -2.72 5.27 2.07
N GLY A 100 -3.27 5.92 3.12
CA GLY A 100 -4.17 7.06 2.97
C GLY A 100 -3.44 8.39 3.12
N HIS A 101 -4.11 9.52 2.82
CA HIS A 101 -3.51 10.84 3.01
C HIS A 101 -3.20 11.09 4.50
N LEU A 102 -1.94 11.39 4.81
CA LEU A 102 -1.45 11.57 6.18
C LEU A 102 -1.41 13.05 6.57
N GLN A 103 -2.27 13.45 7.50
CA GLN A 103 -2.20 14.74 8.12
C GLN A 103 -1.08 14.81 9.17
N LYS A 104 -0.39 15.96 9.30
CA LYS A 104 0.72 16.15 10.26
C LYS A 104 0.35 15.81 11.71
N ASN A 105 -0.87 16.19 12.16
CA ASN A 105 -1.34 15.90 13.52
C ASN A 105 -1.58 14.40 13.80
N LYS A 106 -1.53 13.53 12.79
CA LYS A 106 -1.69 12.08 12.88
C LYS A 106 -0.38 11.30 12.77
N VAL A 107 0.74 11.96 12.49
CA VAL A 107 2.05 11.33 12.27
C VAL A 107 2.48 10.44 13.44
N ASN A 108 2.31 10.89 14.70
CA ASN A 108 2.68 10.07 15.87
C ASN A 108 1.92 8.74 15.92
N LYS A 109 0.63 8.75 15.56
CA LYS A 109 -0.18 7.53 15.49
C LYS A 109 0.27 6.64 14.31
N ALA A 110 0.57 7.25 13.16
CA ALA A 110 1.09 6.51 12.02
C ALA A 110 2.40 5.78 12.37
N ILE A 111 3.35 6.45 12.98
CA ILE A 111 4.62 5.86 13.45
C ILE A 111 4.37 4.73 14.47
N LYS A 112 3.39 4.88 15.37
CA LYS A 112 3.07 3.86 16.38
C LYS A 112 2.56 2.57 15.75
N PHE A 113 1.64 2.67 14.80
CA PHE A 113 0.86 1.52 14.32
C PHE A 113 1.35 0.89 13.03
N PHE A 114 2.05 1.62 12.18
CA PHE A 114 2.41 1.15 10.84
C PHE A 114 3.91 0.92 10.69
N SER A 115 4.27 -0.12 9.98
CA SER A 115 5.66 -0.43 9.62
C SER A 115 6.14 0.40 8.44
N SER A 116 5.21 0.88 7.62
CA SER A 116 5.48 1.75 6.47
C SER A 116 4.39 2.80 6.29
N ILE A 117 4.78 3.98 5.85
CA ILE A 117 3.88 5.07 5.46
C ILE A 117 4.10 5.31 3.97
N ASP A 118 3.15 4.84 3.15
CA ASP A 118 3.34 4.75 1.70
C ASP A 118 2.82 5.99 0.95
N SER A 119 2.37 7.01 1.68
CA SER A 119 1.68 8.20 1.16
C SER A 119 2.36 9.51 1.59
N ILE A 120 3.69 9.54 1.54
CA ILE A 120 4.44 10.78 1.77
C ILE A 120 4.38 11.63 0.51
N ASP A 121 3.67 12.74 0.58
CA ASP A 121 3.28 13.57 -0.55
C ASP A 121 4.04 14.89 -0.67
N SER A 122 4.89 15.22 0.32
CA SER A 122 5.60 16.49 0.36
C SER A 122 6.84 16.45 1.26
N VAL A 123 7.83 17.27 0.95
CA VAL A 123 9.02 17.51 1.80
C VAL A 123 8.59 17.90 3.22
N SER A 124 7.61 18.80 3.32
CA SER A 124 7.10 19.30 4.60
C SER A 124 6.50 18.22 5.50
N LEU A 125 5.85 17.19 4.93
CA LEU A 125 5.35 16.04 5.69
C LEU A 125 6.50 15.13 6.10
N LEU A 126 7.47 14.90 5.21
CA LEU A 126 8.65 14.07 5.48
C LEU A 126 9.52 14.66 6.59
N ASP A 127 9.81 15.95 6.54
CA ASP A 127 10.53 16.67 7.60
C ASP A 127 9.81 16.61 8.95
N TYR A 128 8.48 16.72 8.92
CA TYR A 128 7.68 16.61 10.14
C TYR A 128 7.74 15.20 10.73
N LEU A 129 7.64 14.18 9.88
CA LEU A 129 7.78 12.77 10.28
C LEU A 129 9.16 12.50 10.87
N SER A 130 10.21 12.96 10.22
CA SER A 130 11.59 12.85 10.69
C SER A 130 11.77 13.41 12.12
N LYS A 131 11.25 14.62 12.37
CA LYS A 131 11.29 15.26 13.71
C LYS A 131 10.52 14.50 14.79
N LYS A 132 9.56 13.65 14.40
CA LYS A 132 8.77 12.81 15.32
C LYS A 132 9.33 11.39 15.47
N SER A 133 10.22 10.98 14.58
CA SER A 133 10.92 9.70 14.67
C SER A 133 11.90 9.71 15.84
N SER A 134 11.96 8.63 16.60
CA SER A 134 13.00 8.47 17.64
C SER A 134 14.35 8.22 16.98
N ASN A 135 15.44 8.70 17.60
CA ASN A 135 16.80 8.66 17.05
C ASN A 135 17.32 7.25 16.64
N ASN A 136 16.59 6.18 17.00
CA ASN A 136 17.01 4.80 16.75
C ASN A 136 16.01 3.99 15.91
N ILE A 137 14.95 4.60 15.38
CA ILE A 137 13.95 3.90 14.59
C ILE A 137 13.84 4.56 13.21
N GLU A 138 14.19 3.79 12.18
CA GLU A 138 14.02 4.19 10.79
C GLU A 138 12.63 3.79 10.32
N ASN A 139 11.81 4.78 9.93
CA ASN A 139 10.48 4.54 9.40
C ASN A 139 10.57 4.26 7.89
N ASN A 140 10.07 3.12 7.48
CA ASN A 140 9.93 2.86 6.05
C ASN A 140 8.86 3.77 5.46
N ILE A 141 9.15 4.35 4.30
CA ILE A 141 8.23 5.24 3.60
C ILE A 141 8.21 4.95 2.09
N MET A 142 7.12 5.32 1.44
CA MET A 142 7.09 5.50 -0.01
C MET A 142 6.69 6.94 -0.32
N LEU A 143 7.22 7.47 -1.41
CA LEU A 143 6.90 8.81 -1.89
C LEU A 143 5.71 8.72 -2.84
N GLU A 144 4.65 9.45 -2.54
CA GLU A 144 3.46 9.50 -3.41
C GLU A 144 3.68 10.48 -4.55
N ILE A 145 3.45 10.03 -5.79
CA ILE A 145 3.61 10.81 -7.00
C ILE A 145 2.24 11.16 -7.58
N LYS A 146 2.03 12.43 -7.85
CA LYS A 146 0.86 12.93 -8.57
C LYS A 146 1.05 12.66 -10.08
N THR A 147 0.38 11.65 -10.59
CA THR A 147 0.45 11.21 -11.99
C THR A 147 -0.76 11.62 -12.83
N THR A 148 -1.69 12.34 -12.23
CA THR A 148 -2.92 12.84 -12.87
C THR A 148 -3.12 14.32 -12.54
N ASN A 149 -3.89 15.03 -13.38
CA ASN A 149 -4.18 16.45 -13.17
C ASN A 149 -5.39 16.70 -12.26
N GLU A 150 -5.90 15.67 -11.57
CA GLU A 150 -7.03 15.81 -10.64
C GLU A 150 -6.61 16.62 -9.41
N ASP A 151 -7.36 17.70 -9.08
CA ASP A 151 -7.06 18.58 -7.94
C ASP A 151 -7.18 17.86 -6.59
N SER A 152 -7.99 16.82 -6.52
CA SER A 152 -8.19 16.00 -5.33
C SER A 152 -7.03 15.06 -4.98
N LYS A 153 -6.01 14.97 -5.86
CA LYS A 153 -4.87 14.07 -5.66
C LYS A 153 -3.66 14.79 -5.09
N TYR A 154 -3.09 14.15 -4.11
CA TYR A 154 -1.84 14.54 -3.45
C TYR A 154 -0.64 13.90 -4.14
N GLY A 155 0.56 14.28 -3.73
CA GLY A 155 1.81 13.72 -4.20
C GLY A 155 2.77 14.74 -4.79
N PHE A 156 4.02 14.37 -4.83
CA PHE A 156 5.08 15.12 -5.51
C PHE A 156 4.83 15.21 -7.01
N MET A 157 5.17 16.33 -7.60
CA MET A 157 5.29 16.41 -9.05
C MET A 157 6.50 15.58 -9.52
N PRO A 158 6.40 14.85 -10.64
CA PRO A 158 7.46 13.94 -11.11
C PRO A 158 8.86 14.56 -11.20
N GLU A 159 8.95 15.74 -11.81
CA GLU A 159 10.24 16.43 -11.99
C GLU A 159 10.79 17.01 -10.67
N GLU A 160 9.91 17.52 -9.79
CA GLU A 160 10.25 17.98 -8.46
C GLU A 160 10.88 16.85 -7.65
N LEU A 161 10.20 15.69 -7.60
CA LEU A 161 10.71 14.53 -6.87
C LEU A 161 12.09 14.07 -7.36
N ILE A 162 12.30 14.02 -8.69
CA ILE A 162 13.59 13.62 -9.25
C ILE A 162 14.69 14.60 -8.82
N ASN A 163 14.41 15.88 -8.78
CA ASN A 163 15.41 16.90 -8.44
C ASN A 163 15.71 16.92 -6.94
N GLU A 164 14.72 16.69 -6.10
CA GLU A 164 14.85 16.72 -4.64
C GLU A 164 15.28 15.38 -4.03
N PHE A 165 15.29 14.29 -4.80
CA PHE A 165 15.52 12.95 -4.27
C PHE A 165 16.84 12.80 -3.50
N GLU A 166 17.91 13.50 -3.92
CA GLU A 166 19.19 13.52 -3.20
C GLU A 166 19.04 14.05 -1.78
N TYR A 167 18.28 15.12 -1.61
CA TYR A 167 17.97 15.68 -0.30
C TYR A 167 17.04 14.74 0.50
N LEU A 168 15.96 14.27 -0.12
CA LEU A 168 14.94 13.44 0.56
C LEU A 168 15.56 12.16 1.17
N LYS A 169 16.50 11.52 0.48
CA LYS A 169 17.14 10.29 1.00
C LYS A 169 18.07 10.54 2.18
N THR A 170 18.46 11.79 2.45
CA THR A 170 19.33 12.16 3.59
C THR A 170 18.54 12.51 4.85
N ILE A 171 17.22 12.62 4.77
CA ILE A 171 16.37 13.00 5.89
C ILE A 171 16.41 11.88 6.96
N PRO A 172 16.89 12.17 8.19
CA PRO A 172 17.14 11.16 9.20
C PRO A 172 15.86 10.51 9.72
N GLY A 173 15.95 9.29 10.23
CA GLY A 173 14.81 8.54 10.78
C GLY A 173 13.81 8.05 9.73
N THR A 174 14.17 8.11 8.43
CA THR A 174 13.33 7.65 7.33
C THR A 174 14.12 6.85 6.31
N LYS A 175 13.49 5.84 5.73
CA LYS A 175 14.03 5.01 4.67
C LYS A 175 13.04 4.94 3.51
N ILE A 176 13.45 5.50 2.36
CA ILE A 176 12.65 5.48 1.15
C ILE A 176 12.73 4.08 0.54
N ASN A 177 11.64 3.32 0.61
CA ASN A 177 11.55 1.96 0.08
C ASN A 177 10.79 1.88 -1.25
N GLY A 178 10.19 2.95 -1.71
CA GLY A 178 9.43 2.90 -2.95
C GLY A 178 8.77 4.20 -3.35
N LEU A 179 8.06 4.09 -4.45
CA LEU A 179 7.16 5.11 -4.98
C LEU A 179 5.73 4.57 -4.98
N MET A 180 4.76 5.44 -4.76
CA MET A 180 3.34 5.11 -4.80
C MET A 180 2.60 6.08 -5.70
N THR A 181 1.59 5.60 -6.41
CA THR A 181 0.63 6.47 -7.10
C THR A 181 -0.77 5.89 -7.08
N LEU A 182 -1.75 6.77 -7.14
CA LEU A 182 -3.15 6.44 -7.41
C LEU A 182 -3.46 6.80 -8.86
N GLY A 183 -3.81 5.81 -9.68
CA GLY A 183 -4.26 6.03 -11.05
C GLY A 183 -5.52 6.92 -11.12
N PRO A 184 -5.96 7.36 -12.31
CA PRO A 184 -7.15 8.20 -12.47
C PRO A 184 -8.39 7.48 -11.95
N LEU A 185 -9.30 8.22 -11.29
CA LEU A 185 -10.46 7.64 -10.59
C LEU A 185 -11.42 6.90 -11.55
N ASN A 186 -11.69 7.48 -12.71
CA ASN A 186 -12.57 6.94 -13.76
C ASN A 186 -11.82 6.90 -15.10
N GLY A 187 -10.54 6.51 -15.06
CA GLY A 187 -9.71 6.49 -16.26
C GLY A 187 -10.06 5.34 -17.20
N ASP A 188 -9.97 5.61 -18.50
CA ASP A 188 -9.87 4.58 -19.51
C ASP A 188 -8.48 3.90 -19.45
N GLU A 189 -8.30 2.81 -20.17
CA GLU A 189 -7.03 2.08 -20.19
C GLU A 189 -5.85 2.96 -20.59
N LYS A 190 -6.02 3.87 -21.55
CA LYS A 190 -4.97 4.76 -22.04
C LYS A 190 -4.51 5.72 -20.96
N SER A 191 -5.42 6.33 -20.22
CA SER A 191 -5.10 7.26 -19.12
C SER A 191 -4.46 6.54 -17.93
N ILE A 192 -4.92 5.33 -17.60
CA ILE A 192 -4.32 4.49 -16.56
C ILE A 192 -2.89 4.12 -16.94
N ARG A 193 -2.64 3.64 -18.16
CA ARG A 193 -1.29 3.33 -18.65
C ARG A 193 -0.38 4.55 -18.62
N LYS A 194 -0.87 5.71 -19.05
CA LYS A 194 -0.10 6.96 -19.01
C LYS A 194 0.32 7.30 -17.57
N SER A 195 -0.60 7.19 -16.63
CA SER A 195 -0.33 7.42 -15.20
C SER A 195 0.74 6.46 -14.66
N TYR A 196 0.65 5.18 -14.98
CA TYR A 196 1.60 4.16 -14.50
C TYR A 196 2.97 4.23 -15.17
N LYS A 197 3.05 4.66 -16.42
CA LYS A 197 4.32 4.97 -17.06
C LYS A 197 5.09 6.10 -16.39
N ILE A 198 4.38 7.14 -15.93
CA ILE A 198 5.02 8.27 -15.23
C ILE A 198 5.76 7.79 -13.98
N ILE A 199 5.13 7.00 -13.11
CA ILE A 199 5.80 6.52 -11.89
C ILE A 199 6.97 5.58 -12.22
N LYS A 200 6.84 4.75 -13.25
CA LYS A 200 7.94 3.90 -13.72
C LYS A 200 9.11 4.73 -14.22
N ASP A 201 8.85 5.72 -15.07
CA ASP A 201 9.88 6.61 -15.61
C ASP A 201 10.61 7.37 -14.49
N VAL A 202 9.88 7.84 -13.46
CA VAL A 202 10.49 8.46 -12.27
C VAL A 202 11.40 7.47 -11.55
N SER A 203 10.96 6.23 -11.34
CA SER A 203 11.78 5.19 -10.70
C SER A 203 13.06 4.89 -11.48
N GLU A 204 12.99 4.79 -12.79
CA GLU A 204 14.18 4.56 -13.65
C GLU A 204 15.12 5.78 -13.62
N LYS A 205 14.60 7.00 -13.71
CA LYS A 205 15.42 8.23 -13.63
C LYS A 205 16.13 8.34 -12.27
N ILE A 206 15.45 8.00 -11.16
CA ILE A 206 16.07 7.95 -9.81
C ILE A 206 17.19 6.91 -9.79
N LYS A 207 16.94 5.72 -10.30
CA LYS A 207 17.94 4.65 -10.37
C LYS A 207 19.15 5.07 -11.19
N ASP A 208 18.95 5.69 -12.34
CA ASP A 208 20.04 6.07 -13.24
C ASP A 208 20.86 7.25 -12.69
N LYS A 209 20.19 8.28 -12.16
CA LYS A 209 20.82 9.49 -11.64
C LYS A 209 21.51 9.27 -10.29
N TYR A 210 20.85 8.57 -9.37
CA TYR A 210 21.32 8.44 -7.97
C TYR A 210 21.86 7.06 -7.61
N LYS A 211 21.81 6.09 -8.55
CA LYS A 211 22.22 4.69 -8.34
C LYS A 211 21.46 4.00 -7.21
N VAL A 212 20.22 4.44 -6.96
CA VAL A 212 19.31 3.87 -5.94
C VAL A 212 18.20 3.09 -6.64
N LYS A 213 18.11 1.80 -6.35
CA LYS A 213 16.99 0.95 -6.79
C LYS A 213 15.95 0.90 -5.68
N LEU A 214 14.76 1.42 -5.95
CA LEU A 214 13.62 1.33 -5.04
C LEU A 214 12.92 -0.01 -5.22
N PRO A 215 12.75 -0.81 -4.15
CA PRO A 215 12.15 -2.15 -4.26
C PRO A 215 10.66 -2.10 -4.60
N TYR A 216 9.94 -1.06 -4.19
CA TYR A 216 8.49 -0.98 -4.39
C TYR A 216 8.09 0.09 -5.39
N ILE A 217 7.34 -0.33 -6.41
CA ILE A 217 6.52 0.52 -7.28
C ILE A 217 5.07 0.14 -6.98
N SER A 218 4.44 0.92 -6.08
CA SER A 218 3.10 0.65 -5.59
C SER A 218 2.07 1.33 -6.48
N MET A 219 1.41 0.54 -7.33
CA MET A 219 0.32 0.96 -8.21
C MET A 219 -0.52 -0.25 -8.58
N GLY A 220 -1.77 -0.02 -8.97
CA GLY A 220 -2.72 -1.08 -9.31
C GLY A 220 -3.64 -1.45 -8.16
N MET A 221 -4.93 -1.37 -8.44
CA MET A 221 -6.02 -1.69 -7.54
C MET A 221 -6.95 -2.74 -8.19
N SER A 222 -8.07 -3.07 -7.56
CA SER A 222 -8.99 -4.13 -8.00
C SER A 222 -9.41 -4.07 -9.48
N ASN A 223 -9.48 -2.88 -10.08
CA ASN A 223 -9.95 -2.70 -11.45
C ASN A 223 -8.84 -2.63 -12.50
N ASP A 224 -7.62 -2.35 -12.09
CA ASP A 224 -6.53 -1.97 -13.01
C ASP A 224 -5.18 -2.67 -12.72
N TYR A 225 -5.15 -3.64 -11.77
CA TYR A 225 -3.92 -4.35 -11.42
C TYR A 225 -3.28 -5.10 -12.60
N ASN A 226 -4.07 -5.54 -13.59
CA ASN A 226 -3.51 -6.17 -14.79
C ASN A 226 -2.66 -5.18 -15.58
N ILE A 227 -3.19 -3.95 -15.79
CA ILE A 227 -2.45 -2.88 -16.46
C ILE A 227 -1.23 -2.49 -15.62
N ALA A 228 -1.38 -2.40 -14.30
CA ALA A 228 -0.27 -2.08 -13.41
C ALA A 228 0.86 -3.11 -13.49
N LEU A 229 0.54 -4.41 -13.61
CA LEU A 229 1.54 -5.46 -13.81
C LEU A 229 2.30 -5.28 -15.13
N GLU A 230 1.60 -4.99 -16.22
CA GLU A 230 2.22 -4.72 -17.52
C GLU A 230 3.14 -3.50 -17.48
N GLU A 231 2.75 -2.46 -16.76
CA GLU A 231 3.51 -1.22 -16.61
C GLU A 231 4.60 -1.28 -15.51
N GLY A 232 4.79 -2.43 -14.84
CA GLY A 232 5.94 -2.67 -13.95
C GLY A 232 5.68 -2.53 -12.46
N SER A 233 4.42 -2.57 -11.99
CA SER A 233 4.10 -2.62 -10.56
C SER A 233 4.81 -3.77 -9.85
N THR A 234 5.33 -3.50 -8.65
CA THR A 234 5.88 -4.54 -7.74
C THR A 234 5.07 -4.68 -6.45
N LEU A 235 4.10 -3.79 -6.21
CA LEU A 235 3.19 -3.86 -5.07
C LEU A 235 1.77 -3.49 -5.51
N LEU A 236 0.87 -4.47 -5.46
CA LEU A 236 -0.55 -4.31 -5.79
C LEU A 236 -1.37 -4.09 -4.51
N ARG A 237 -2.37 -3.19 -4.56
CA ARG A 237 -3.25 -2.85 -3.44
C ARG A 237 -4.68 -3.28 -3.73
N ILE A 238 -5.07 -4.44 -3.27
CA ILE A 238 -6.37 -5.05 -3.62
C ILE A 238 -7.30 -5.03 -2.40
N GLY A 239 -8.42 -4.35 -2.54
CA GLY A 239 -9.47 -4.28 -1.50
C GLY A 239 -10.79 -4.83 -1.99
N ARG A 240 -11.46 -4.11 -2.90
CA ARG A 240 -12.81 -4.41 -3.39
C ARG A 240 -12.98 -5.82 -3.92
N ALA A 241 -12.05 -6.29 -4.74
CA ALA A 241 -12.11 -7.62 -5.33
C ALA A 241 -12.05 -8.74 -4.29
N ILE A 242 -11.49 -8.49 -3.10
CA ILE A 242 -11.37 -9.47 -2.01
C ILE A 242 -12.54 -9.31 -1.02
N PHE A 243 -12.79 -8.10 -0.53
CA PHE A 243 -13.75 -7.86 0.55
C PHE A 243 -15.15 -7.49 0.05
N GLY A 244 -15.36 -7.22 -1.25
CA GLY A 244 -16.68 -6.96 -1.85
C GLY A 244 -17.26 -5.58 -1.53
N ARG A 245 -16.43 -4.57 -1.29
CA ARG A 245 -16.85 -3.22 -0.86
C ARG A 245 -16.36 -2.15 -1.82
#